data_777beeb102caa2066fcfb70182da117b
#
_entry.id   777beeb102caa2066fcfb70182da117b
#
_cell.length_a   1.000
_cell.length_b   1.000
_cell.length_c   1.000
_cell.angle_alpha   90.00
_cell.angle_beta   90.00
_cell.angle_gamma   90.00
#
_symmetry.space_group_name_H-M   'P 1'
#
loop_
_entity.id
_entity.type
_entity.pdbx_description
1 polymer ?
#
loop_
_entity_poly.entity_id
_entity_poly.type
_entity_poly.pdbx_seq_one_letter_code
_entity_poly.pdbx_strand_id
1 'polypeptide(L)'
;MALKQFKPTTPGQRGLVLIDRSGLYKGKPEKALTEGLRGHGGRNNTGRITARRRGGGHKRRYRIVDFKRSKFDVPATVERIEFDPNRSGFIALIRYEDGELAYILAPQRLAVGDSVVAGRAVDVKPGNALPLQNIPVGTIVHNVEMKKGKGGQIARAAGNYAQLIGKDQGYAQLRLNSGELRLVRAECMATIGAVSNPDQQNVKMGKAGRSRWLGKRPSVRGVAMNPIDHPHGGGEGKTSGGRHPVTPWGKPTKGKRTRNNKRTDSQIMRRRHRQK
;
A
#
# COMPACT_ATOMS: atom_id res chain seq x y z
N MET A 1 7.21 -12.20 -10.02
CA MET A 1 6.06 -12.65 -10.86
C MET A 1 6.19 -12.02 -12.22
N ALA A 2 5.74 -12.71 -13.26
CA ALA A 2 5.85 -12.20 -14.62
C ALA A 2 4.72 -11.21 -14.96
N LEU A 3 5.00 -10.27 -15.84
CA LEU A 3 4.01 -9.41 -16.47
C LEU A 3 3.38 -10.14 -17.65
N LYS A 4 2.07 -10.13 -17.76
CA LYS A 4 1.32 -10.69 -18.88
C LYS A 4 0.98 -9.57 -19.86
N GLN A 5 1.52 -9.67 -21.06
CA GLN A 5 1.17 -8.82 -22.21
C GLN A 5 0.13 -9.53 -23.07
N PHE A 6 -0.62 -8.77 -23.83
CA PHE A 6 -1.70 -9.28 -24.68
C PHE A 6 -1.43 -8.90 -26.14
N LYS A 7 -1.87 -9.75 -27.06
CA LYS A 7 -1.83 -9.45 -28.51
C LYS A 7 -2.70 -8.21 -28.77
N PRO A 8 -2.26 -7.30 -29.66
CA PRO A 8 -2.96 -6.03 -29.92
C PRO A 8 -4.17 -6.20 -30.85
N THR A 9 -5.07 -7.13 -30.52
CA THR A 9 -6.26 -7.45 -31.33
C THR A 9 -7.35 -6.39 -31.25
N THR A 10 -7.36 -5.58 -30.17
CA THR A 10 -8.31 -4.48 -29.99
C THR A 10 -7.59 -3.27 -29.39
N PRO A 11 -8.14 -2.02 -29.56
CA PRO A 11 -7.54 -0.84 -28.94
C PRO A 11 -7.32 -0.97 -27.44
N GLY A 12 -8.23 -1.64 -26.72
CA GLY A 12 -8.13 -1.84 -25.27
C GLY A 12 -7.06 -2.89 -24.86
N GLN A 13 -6.65 -3.77 -25.76
CA GLN A 13 -5.62 -4.78 -25.51
C GLN A 13 -4.23 -4.33 -25.95
N ARG A 14 -4.14 -3.42 -26.93
CA ARG A 14 -2.87 -2.93 -27.49
C ARG A 14 -1.85 -2.48 -26.44
N GLY A 15 -2.27 -1.74 -25.45
CA GLY A 15 -1.41 -1.24 -24.37
C GLY A 15 -1.64 -1.93 -23.01
N LEU A 16 -2.29 -3.09 -23.00
CA LEU A 16 -2.65 -3.80 -21.77
C LEU A 16 -1.46 -4.60 -21.24
N VAL A 17 -1.06 -4.30 -20.01
CA VAL A 17 -0.06 -5.08 -19.26
C VAL A 17 -0.63 -5.38 -17.88
N LEU A 18 -0.78 -6.64 -17.54
CA LEU A 18 -1.30 -7.09 -16.25
C LEU A 18 -0.27 -7.97 -15.54
N ILE A 19 -0.47 -8.16 -14.24
CA ILE A 19 0.29 -9.13 -13.46
C ILE A 19 -0.24 -10.53 -13.75
N ASP A 20 0.66 -11.47 -13.97
CA ASP A 20 0.30 -12.87 -14.03
C ASP A 20 -0.09 -13.36 -12.62
N ARG A 21 -1.25 -13.96 -12.52
CA ARG A 21 -1.82 -14.51 -11.28
C ARG A 21 -1.98 -16.02 -11.33
N SER A 22 -1.33 -16.68 -12.28
CA SER A 22 -1.45 -18.12 -12.48
C SER A 22 -1.04 -18.92 -11.25
N GLY A 23 0.00 -18.47 -10.54
CA GLY A 23 0.51 -19.09 -9.32
C GLY A 23 -0.24 -18.72 -8.02
N LEU A 24 -1.33 -17.93 -8.11
CA LEU A 24 -2.13 -17.58 -6.95
C LEU A 24 -3.35 -18.50 -6.83
N TYR A 25 -3.83 -18.69 -5.60
CA TYR A 25 -5.07 -19.40 -5.35
C TYR A 25 -6.25 -18.73 -6.06
N LYS A 26 -7.04 -19.53 -6.79
CA LYS A 26 -8.14 -19.06 -7.63
C LYS A 26 -9.52 -19.22 -6.97
N GLY A 27 -9.59 -19.87 -5.83
CA GLY A 27 -10.83 -20.12 -5.10
C GLY A 27 -11.37 -18.91 -4.35
N LYS A 28 -12.40 -19.15 -3.56
CA LYS A 28 -13.01 -18.13 -2.70
C LYS A 28 -12.13 -17.84 -1.48
N PRO A 29 -12.11 -16.59 -0.98
CA PRO A 29 -11.40 -16.28 0.27
C PRO A 29 -12.08 -16.96 1.45
N GLU A 30 -11.36 -17.10 2.57
CA GLU A 30 -11.90 -17.64 3.80
C GLU A 30 -13.07 -16.77 4.29
N LYS A 31 -14.24 -17.41 4.48
CA LYS A 31 -15.49 -16.71 4.77
C LYS A 31 -15.45 -16.01 6.13
N ALA A 32 -14.90 -16.68 7.14
CA ALA A 32 -14.78 -16.16 8.51
C ALA A 32 -13.89 -14.90 8.58
N LEU A 33 -12.90 -14.78 7.68
CA LEU A 33 -11.97 -13.65 7.61
C LEU A 33 -12.36 -12.59 6.57
N THR A 34 -13.65 -12.55 6.15
CA THR A 34 -14.12 -11.59 5.15
C THR A 34 -15.38 -10.85 5.59
N GLU A 35 -15.38 -9.56 5.35
CA GLU A 35 -16.51 -8.67 5.63
C GLU A 35 -16.99 -7.95 4.36
N GLY A 36 -18.25 -7.50 4.38
CA GLY A 36 -18.83 -6.67 3.32
C GLY A 36 -18.20 -5.28 3.32
N LEU A 37 -17.63 -4.85 2.19
CA LEU A 37 -17.07 -3.51 2.03
C LEU A 37 -18.10 -2.60 1.33
N ARG A 38 -18.70 -1.66 2.07
CA ARG A 38 -19.59 -0.63 1.52
C ARG A 38 -18.79 0.49 0.88
N GLY A 39 -19.23 0.93 -0.32
CA GLY A 39 -18.65 2.09 -1.00
C GLY A 39 -19.24 3.39 -0.47
N HIS A 40 -18.41 4.33 -0.04
CA HIS A 40 -18.84 5.64 0.47
C HIS A 40 -18.87 6.73 -0.61
N GLY A 41 -18.50 6.43 -1.86
CA GLY A 41 -18.51 7.41 -2.95
C GLY A 41 -17.66 8.66 -2.67
N GLY A 42 -16.65 8.56 -1.79
CA GLY A 42 -15.80 9.68 -1.40
C GLY A 42 -16.44 10.66 -0.40
N ARG A 43 -17.57 10.28 0.23
CA ARG A 43 -18.27 11.09 1.26
C ARG A 43 -17.68 10.81 2.63
N ASN A 44 -17.71 11.83 3.48
CA ASN A 44 -17.38 11.74 4.90
C ASN A 44 -18.61 11.36 5.75
N ASN A 45 -18.49 11.39 7.07
CA ASN A 45 -19.58 11.14 8.02
C ASN A 45 -20.72 12.14 7.93
N THR A 46 -20.50 13.36 7.43
CA THR A 46 -21.52 14.39 7.20
C THR A 46 -22.13 14.33 5.79
N GLY A 47 -21.83 13.31 4.99
CA GLY A 47 -22.32 13.12 3.63
C GLY A 47 -21.66 14.03 2.57
N ARG A 48 -20.71 14.89 2.93
CA ARG A 48 -20.01 15.79 2.01
C ARG A 48 -18.88 15.07 1.28
N ILE A 49 -18.69 15.38 0.00
CA ILE A 49 -17.61 14.84 -0.82
C ILE A 49 -16.27 15.44 -0.37
N THR A 50 -15.44 14.64 0.31
CA THR A 50 -14.08 15.02 0.72
C THR A 50 -13.00 14.43 -0.20
N ALA A 51 -13.31 13.31 -0.86
CA ALA A 51 -12.45 12.69 -1.86
C ALA A 51 -13.19 12.58 -3.19
N ARG A 52 -12.94 13.56 -4.10
CA ARG A 52 -13.62 13.61 -5.40
C ARG A 52 -13.23 12.42 -6.27
N ARG A 53 -14.08 12.12 -7.25
CA ARG A 53 -13.86 11.11 -8.30
C ARG A 53 -13.71 9.69 -7.75
N ARG A 54 -14.41 9.39 -6.67
CA ARG A 54 -14.55 8.06 -6.09
C ARG A 54 -15.98 7.57 -6.25
N GLY A 55 -16.14 6.26 -6.46
CA GLY A 55 -17.46 5.61 -6.51
C GLY A 55 -17.62 4.70 -7.71
N GLY A 56 -18.66 3.87 -7.64
CA GLY A 56 -18.87 2.75 -8.56
C GLY A 56 -17.75 1.71 -8.40
N GLY A 57 -17.54 0.95 -9.46
CA GLY A 57 -16.55 -0.12 -9.46
C GLY A 57 -17.14 -1.46 -9.05
N HIS A 58 -16.30 -2.50 -9.14
CA HIS A 58 -16.71 -3.87 -8.81
C HIS A 58 -16.98 -4.01 -7.30
N LYS A 59 -18.01 -4.77 -6.91
CA LYS A 59 -18.30 -5.13 -5.51
C LYS A 59 -17.10 -5.85 -4.90
N ARG A 60 -16.71 -5.47 -3.69
CA ARG A 60 -15.54 -6.04 -2.99
C ARG A 60 -15.93 -6.55 -1.62
N ARG A 61 -15.22 -7.56 -1.16
CA ARG A 61 -15.18 -7.96 0.25
C ARG A 61 -13.86 -7.51 0.84
N TYR A 62 -13.89 -7.02 2.06
CA TYR A 62 -12.70 -6.74 2.84
C TYR A 62 -12.16 -8.06 3.40
N ARG A 63 -10.83 -8.24 3.39
CA ARG A 63 -10.13 -9.33 4.08
C ARG A 63 -9.55 -8.78 5.36
N ILE A 64 -9.88 -9.42 6.46
CA ILE A 64 -9.31 -9.10 7.77
C ILE A 64 -7.88 -9.61 7.78
N VAL A 65 -6.92 -8.69 7.68
CA VAL A 65 -5.48 -9.02 7.66
C VAL A 65 -4.89 -8.67 9.00
N ASP A 66 -4.15 -9.62 9.57
CA ASP A 66 -3.42 -9.42 10.81
C ASP A 66 -2.19 -8.55 10.56
N PHE A 67 -2.31 -7.26 10.89
CA PHE A 67 -1.20 -6.32 10.85
C PHE A 67 -0.44 -6.25 12.17
N LYS A 68 -0.96 -6.84 13.25
CA LYS A 68 -0.36 -6.80 14.58
C LYS A 68 0.64 -7.92 14.79
N ARG A 69 0.32 -9.12 14.26
CA ARG A 69 1.11 -10.33 14.50
C ARG A 69 1.31 -10.56 15.99
N SER A 70 0.21 -10.46 16.74
CA SER A 70 0.23 -10.49 18.22
C SER A 70 0.28 -11.90 18.82
N LYS A 71 0.10 -12.95 18.02
CA LYS A 71 0.22 -14.34 18.45
C LYS A 71 1.70 -14.73 18.42
N PHE A 72 2.35 -14.60 19.57
CA PHE A 72 3.79 -14.80 19.70
C PHE A 72 4.13 -16.26 19.93
N ASP A 73 5.27 -16.66 19.39
CA ASP A 73 5.95 -17.94 19.58
C ASP A 73 5.12 -19.18 19.16
N VAL A 74 4.04 -18.94 18.40
CA VAL A 74 3.23 -20.02 17.80
C VAL A 74 3.55 -20.10 16.32
N PRO A 75 4.10 -21.22 15.82
CA PRO A 75 4.34 -21.41 14.40
C PRO A 75 3.03 -21.47 13.60
N ALA A 76 3.10 -20.97 12.38
CA ALA A 76 1.99 -21.08 11.43
C ALA A 76 2.52 -21.49 10.06
N THR A 77 1.80 -22.35 9.37
CA THR A 77 2.13 -22.80 8.01
C THR A 77 1.35 -22.00 6.99
N VAL A 78 1.99 -21.61 5.89
CA VAL A 78 1.36 -20.92 4.76
C VAL A 78 0.55 -21.95 3.95
N GLU A 79 -0.78 -21.82 3.98
CA GLU A 79 -1.66 -22.71 3.19
C GLU A 79 -1.77 -22.29 1.74
N ARG A 80 -1.92 -20.98 1.49
CA ARG A 80 -2.10 -20.46 0.14
C ARG A 80 -1.80 -18.98 0.07
N ILE A 81 -1.45 -18.51 -1.14
CA ILE A 81 -1.25 -17.10 -1.44
C ILE A 81 -2.40 -16.62 -2.32
N GLU A 82 -3.04 -15.52 -1.93
CA GLU A 82 -4.25 -14.99 -2.56
C GLU A 82 -4.08 -13.58 -3.11
N PHE A 83 -4.87 -13.28 -4.12
CA PHE A 83 -5.08 -11.91 -4.60
C PHE A 83 -6.12 -11.20 -3.74
N ASP A 84 -5.79 -10.02 -3.21
CA ASP A 84 -6.74 -9.14 -2.53
C ASP A 84 -7.06 -7.91 -3.41
N PRO A 85 -8.35 -7.69 -3.81
CA PRO A 85 -8.73 -6.53 -4.60
C PRO A 85 -8.62 -5.19 -3.85
N ASN A 86 -8.40 -5.21 -2.53
CA ASN A 86 -8.36 -4.01 -1.69
C ASN A 86 -6.95 -3.46 -1.51
N ARG A 87 -5.93 -4.24 -1.89
CA ARG A 87 -4.53 -3.84 -1.80
C ARG A 87 -3.74 -4.25 -3.03
N SER A 88 -2.57 -3.66 -3.20
CA SER A 88 -1.69 -3.94 -4.34
C SER A 88 -0.79 -5.16 -4.10
N GLY A 89 -0.39 -5.43 -2.85
CA GLY A 89 0.35 -6.64 -2.47
C GLY A 89 -0.58 -7.85 -2.34
N PHE A 90 -0.01 -9.06 -2.42
CA PHE A 90 -0.74 -10.29 -2.15
C PHE A 90 -0.83 -10.54 -0.65
N ILE A 91 -1.74 -11.41 -0.27
CA ILE A 91 -1.93 -11.89 1.10
C ILE A 91 -1.69 -13.39 1.14
N ALA A 92 -1.22 -13.88 2.28
CA ALA A 92 -1.08 -15.31 2.55
C ALA A 92 -2.09 -15.71 3.63
N LEU A 93 -2.80 -16.80 3.40
CA LEU A 93 -3.55 -17.48 4.45
C LEU A 93 -2.58 -18.38 5.18
N ILE A 94 -2.48 -18.20 6.48
CA ILE A 94 -1.67 -19.01 7.37
C ILE A 94 -2.56 -19.78 8.34
N ARG A 95 -2.16 -20.99 8.68
CA ARG A 95 -2.77 -21.81 9.72
C ARG A 95 -1.78 -21.97 10.86
N TYR A 96 -2.16 -21.53 12.04
CA TYR A 96 -1.41 -21.76 13.26
C TYR A 96 -1.52 -23.24 13.71
N GLU A 97 -0.59 -23.70 14.52
CA GLU A 97 -0.60 -25.07 15.06
C GLU A 97 -1.87 -25.41 15.85
N ASP A 98 -2.50 -24.43 16.47
CA ASP A 98 -3.80 -24.56 17.16
C ASP A 98 -5.01 -24.58 16.23
N GLY A 99 -4.81 -24.55 14.90
CA GLY A 99 -5.85 -24.60 13.88
C GLY A 99 -6.44 -23.23 13.52
N GLU A 100 -6.10 -22.12 14.21
CA GLU A 100 -6.59 -20.79 13.88
C GLU A 100 -6.06 -20.34 12.52
N LEU A 101 -6.95 -19.75 11.71
CA LEU A 101 -6.61 -19.18 10.41
C LEU A 101 -6.44 -17.66 10.50
N ALA A 102 -5.43 -17.11 9.83
CA ALA A 102 -5.23 -15.67 9.71
C ALA A 102 -4.71 -15.28 8.33
N TYR A 103 -5.06 -14.08 7.86
CA TYR A 103 -4.41 -13.49 6.71
C TYR A 103 -3.25 -12.60 7.15
N ILE A 104 -2.13 -12.73 6.46
CA ILE A 104 -0.96 -11.83 6.59
C ILE A 104 -0.61 -11.21 5.24
N LEU A 105 0.18 -10.12 5.24
CA LEU A 105 0.80 -9.66 3.99
C LEU A 105 1.82 -10.70 3.54
N ALA A 106 1.73 -11.13 2.29
CA ALA A 106 2.72 -12.05 1.73
C ALA A 106 4.00 -11.27 1.37
N PRO A 107 5.16 -11.56 1.95
CA PRO A 107 6.44 -11.04 1.49
C PRO A 107 6.84 -11.69 0.16
N GLN A 108 7.84 -11.09 -0.49
CA GLN A 108 8.53 -11.73 -1.61
C GLN A 108 9.22 -13.01 -1.15
N ARG A 109 9.24 -14.01 -2.03
CA ARG A 109 9.86 -15.34 -1.79
C ARG A 109 9.15 -16.23 -0.75
N LEU A 110 8.00 -15.82 -0.22
CA LEU A 110 7.17 -16.72 0.58
C LEU A 110 6.48 -17.73 -0.33
N ALA A 111 6.56 -19.00 0.00
CA ALA A 111 5.92 -20.10 -0.72
C ALA A 111 4.82 -20.77 0.14
N VAL A 112 3.99 -21.55 -0.51
CA VAL A 112 3.02 -22.43 0.17
C VAL A 112 3.80 -23.55 0.87
N GLY A 113 3.47 -23.83 2.11
CA GLY A 113 4.18 -24.80 2.97
C GLY A 113 5.26 -24.17 3.85
N ASP A 114 5.65 -22.90 3.62
CA ASP A 114 6.62 -22.23 4.49
C ASP A 114 6.04 -22.03 5.89
N SER A 115 6.90 -22.13 6.90
CA SER A 115 6.56 -21.80 8.29
C SER A 115 6.88 -20.33 8.58
N VAL A 116 5.96 -19.65 9.28
CA VAL A 116 6.11 -18.25 9.71
C VAL A 116 5.76 -18.11 11.18
N VAL A 117 6.58 -17.38 11.91
CA VAL A 117 6.41 -17.16 13.36
C VAL A 117 6.51 -15.68 13.67
N ALA A 118 5.82 -15.23 14.70
CA ALA A 118 6.01 -13.91 15.30
C ALA A 118 6.54 -14.09 16.73
N GLY A 119 7.60 -13.38 17.10
CA GLY A 119 8.18 -13.54 18.43
C GLY A 119 9.39 -12.65 18.63
N ARG A 120 9.98 -12.73 19.84
CA ARG A 120 11.17 -11.93 20.17
C ARG A 120 12.47 -12.60 19.74
N ALA A 121 12.53 -13.92 19.78
CA ALA A 121 13.73 -14.73 19.51
C ALA A 121 13.48 -15.68 18.33
N VAL A 122 13.05 -15.13 17.20
CA VAL A 122 12.70 -15.88 15.99
C VAL A 122 13.74 -15.64 14.90
N ASP A 123 13.98 -16.63 14.05
CA ASP A 123 14.90 -16.53 12.91
C ASP A 123 14.52 -15.39 11.95
N VAL A 124 15.54 -14.79 11.35
CA VAL A 124 15.41 -13.72 10.36
C VAL A 124 15.06 -14.32 9.00
N LYS A 125 13.85 -14.89 8.88
CA LYS A 125 13.32 -15.48 7.63
C LYS A 125 12.17 -14.61 7.08
N PRO A 126 11.98 -14.55 5.74
CA PRO A 126 10.86 -13.81 5.15
C PRO A 126 9.50 -14.28 5.73
N GLY A 127 8.68 -13.33 6.18
CA GLY A 127 7.38 -13.62 6.80
C GLY A 127 7.39 -13.67 8.33
N ASN A 128 8.53 -13.88 8.97
CA ASN A 128 8.66 -13.80 10.41
C ASN A 128 8.54 -12.35 10.90
N ALA A 129 7.93 -12.16 12.06
CA ALA A 129 7.73 -10.84 12.65
C ALA A 129 8.44 -10.73 13.99
N LEU A 130 9.28 -9.69 14.13
CA LEU A 130 10.09 -9.43 15.32
C LEU A 130 10.02 -7.96 15.71
N PRO A 131 10.30 -7.62 16.99
CA PRO A 131 10.62 -6.25 17.37
C PRO A 131 11.88 -5.76 16.65
N LEU A 132 11.89 -4.49 16.25
CA LEU A 132 13.03 -3.89 15.51
C LEU A 132 14.35 -4.02 16.25
N GLN A 133 14.33 -4.02 17.59
CA GLN A 133 15.53 -4.22 18.42
C GLN A 133 16.22 -5.57 18.17
N ASN A 134 15.47 -6.60 17.81
CA ASN A 134 15.97 -7.97 17.63
C ASN A 134 16.31 -8.29 16.16
N ILE A 135 16.00 -7.38 15.23
CA ILE A 135 16.30 -7.54 13.80
C ILE A 135 17.73 -7.02 13.53
N PRO A 136 18.61 -7.75 12.84
CA PRO A 136 19.95 -7.28 12.47
C PRO A 136 19.90 -6.01 11.61
N VAL A 137 20.90 -5.13 11.78
CA VAL A 137 21.08 -3.95 10.93
C VAL A 137 21.35 -4.38 9.49
N GLY A 138 20.83 -3.62 8.53
CA GLY A 138 20.88 -3.94 7.10
C GLY A 138 19.68 -4.70 6.59
N THR A 139 18.90 -5.34 7.47
CA THR A 139 17.75 -6.16 7.09
C THR A 139 16.64 -5.34 6.44
N ILE A 140 16.03 -5.93 5.41
CA ILE A 140 14.83 -5.40 4.75
C ILE A 140 13.59 -5.87 5.50
N VAL A 141 12.71 -4.94 5.85
CA VAL A 141 11.47 -5.20 6.60
C VAL A 141 10.27 -4.52 5.97
N HIS A 142 9.10 -5.03 6.24
CA HIS A 142 7.81 -4.44 5.85
C HIS A 142 6.82 -4.52 7.02
N ASN A 143 5.61 -4.01 6.82
CA ASN A 143 4.55 -4.03 7.84
C ASN A 143 5.02 -3.49 9.19
N VAL A 144 5.77 -2.38 9.18
CA VAL A 144 6.40 -1.83 10.37
C VAL A 144 5.39 -1.02 11.19
N GLU A 145 5.35 -1.24 12.48
CA GLU A 145 4.57 -0.43 13.43
C GLU A 145 5.20 0.94 13.63
N MET A 146 4.37 1.94 13.88
CA MET A 146 4.80 3.26 14.33
C MET A 146 4.65 3.46 15.84
N LYS A 147 3.81 2.65 16.48
CA LYS A 147 3.59 2.60 17.93
C LYS A 147 3.40 1.14 18.29
N LYS A 148 3.99 0.71 19.40
CA LYS A 148 3.88 -0.67 19.91
C LYS A 148 2.41 -1.10 20.03
N GLY A 149 2.09 -2.28 19.49
CA GLY A 149 0.77 -2.90 19.56
C GLY A 149 -0.32 -2.29 18.68
N LYS A 150 -0.01 -1.23 17.93
CA LYS A 150 -0.99 -0.59 17.02
C LYS A 150 -1.18 -1.36 15.71
N GLY A 151 -0.26 -2.22 15.36
CA GLY A 151 -0.19 -2.91 14.08
C GLY A 151 0.59 -2.12 13.03
N GLY A 152 1.08 -2.83 12.03
CA GLY A 152 1.94 -2.28 10.98
C GLY A 152 1.26 -1.19 10.16
N GLN A 153 1.97 -0.12 9.89
CA GLN A 153 1.50 1.06 9.15
C GLN A 153 2.41 1.46 8.00
N ILE A 154 3.71 1.18 8.11
CA ILE A 154 4.73 1.52 7.10
C ILE A 154 4.99 0.30 6.22
N ALA A 155 5.28 0.53 4.93
CA ALA A 155 5.68 -0.46 3.95
C ALA A 155 4.69 -1.64 3.81
N ARG A 156 3.43 -1.36 3.42
CA ARG A 156 2.36 -2.36 3.23
C ARG A 156 1.91 -2.51 1.79
N ALA A 157 2.30 -1.62 0.89
CA ALA A 157 1.94 -1.69 -0.52
C ALA A 157 2.90 -2.61 -1.30
N ALA A 158 2.46 -3.06 -2.48
CA ALA A 158 3.24 -3.93 -3.37
C ALA A 158 4.68 -3.43 -3.58
N GLY A 159 5.64 -4.32 -3.45
CA GLY A 159 7.07 -4.02 -3.63
C GLY A 159 7.68 -3.06 -2.62
N ASN A 160 6.91 -2.55 -1.65
CA ASN A 160 7.43 -1.63 -0.65
C ASN A 160 8.18 -2.36 0.46
N TYR A 161 9.19 -1.67 0.98
CA TYR A 161 10.01 -2.10 2.10
C TYR A 161 10.57 -0.90 2.86
N ALA A 162 11.13 -1.15 4.02
CA ALA A 162 12.01 -0.26 4.74
C ALA A 162 13.29 -1.03 5.07
N GLN A 163 14.43 -0.35 5.13
CA GLN A 163 15.69 -0.97 5.54
C GLN A 163 16.08 -0.45 6.92
N LEU A 164 16.39 -1.36 7.83
CA LEU A 164 16.94 -1.02 9.14
C LEU A 164 18.40 -0.63 8.97
N ILE A 165 18.74 0.64 9.22
CA ILE A 165 20.10 1.17 9.03
C ILE A 165 20.89 1.15 10.34
N GLY A 166 20.22 1.40 11.46
CA GLY A 166 20.87 1.48 12.76
C GLY A 166 19.87 1.41 13.91
N LYS A 167 20.39 1.27 15.10
CA LYS A 167 19.65 1.29 16.37
C LYS A 167 20.43 2.15 17.34
N ASP A 168 19.75 3.06 17.99
CA ASP A 168 20.34 3.94 18.97
C ASP A 168 19.31 4.41 19.98
N GLN A 169 19.69 4.53 21.25
CA GLN A 169 18.88 5.07 22.36
C GLN A 169 17.41 4.59 22.41
N GLY A 170 17.19 3.28 22.14
CA GLY A 170 15.84 2.71 22.12
C GLY A 170 15.02 3.01 20.87
N TYR A 171 15.63 3.58 19.83
CA TYR A 171 15.05 3.83 18.51
C TYR A 171 15.75 3.04 17.43
N ALA A 172 14.98 2.64 16.43
CA ALA A 172 15.43 2.04 15.19
C ALA A 172 15.39 3.10 14.07
N GLN A 173 16.47 3.20 13.30
CA GLN A 173 16.60 4.10 12.17
C GLN A 173 16.20 3.35 10.89
N LEU A 174 15.12 3.76 10.27
CA LEU A 174 14.58 3.14 9.07
C LEU A 174 14.75 4.04 7.85
N ARG A 175 15.35 3.49 6.79
CA ARG A 175 15.33 4.08 5.46
C ARG A 175 14.12 3.55 4.71
N LEU A 176 13.17 4.43 4.43
CA LEU A 176 11.99 4.10 3.67
C LEU A 176 12.31 4.03 2.17
N ASN A 177 11.47 3.34 1.40
CA ASN A 177 11.60 3.24 -0.06
C ASN A 177 11.57 4.63 -0.76
N SER A 178 11.00 5.65 -0.12
CA SER A 178 11.04 7.04 -0.59
C SER A 178 12.38 7.75 -0.41
N GLY A 179 13.33 7.15 0.32
CA GLY A 179 14.60 7.76 0.72
C GLY A 179 14.55 8.56 2.04
N GLU A 180 13.38 8.68 2.68
CA GLU A 180 13.24 9.31 3.99
C GLU A 180 13.89 8.43 5.06
N LEU A 181 14.70 9.04 5.95
CA LEU A 181 15.20 8.42 7.16
C LEU A 181 14.30 8.78 8.34
N ARG A 182 13.79 7.76 9.00
CA ARG A 182 12.82 7.92 10.08
C ARG A 182 13.18 7.11 11.30
N LEU A 183 12.98 7.71 12.48
CA LEU A 183 13.07 7.03 13.78
C LEU A 183 11.74 6.34 14.10
N VAL A 184 11.83 5.14 14.62
CA VAL A 184 10.72 4.35 15.17
C VAL A 184 11.20 3.72 16.47
N ARG A 185 10.35 3.59 17.48
CA ARG A 185 10.74 2.91 18.72
C ARG A 185 11.19 1.49 18.44
N ALA A 186 12.29 1.07 19.05
CA ALA A 186 12.90 -0.24 18.81
C ALA A 186 12.02 -1.43 19.22
N GLU A 187 11.06 -1.20 20.13
CA GLU A 187 10.06 -2.20 20.55
C GLU A 187 8.97 -2.47 19.50
N CYS A 188 8.83 -1.60 18.49
CA CYS A 188 7.80 -1.76 17.45
C CYS A 188 8.07 -3.00 16.60
N MET A 189 7.01 -3.73 16.27
CA MET A 189 7.08 -4.93 15.44
C MET A 189 7.30 -4.58 13.97
N ALA A 190 8.03 -5.45 13.28
CA ALA A 190 8.18 -5.42 11.83
C ALA A 190 8.25 -6.85 11.29
N THR A 191 7.85 -7.04 10.04
CA THR A 191 7.94 -8.34 9.35
C THR A 191 9.12 -8.33 8.40
N ILE A 192 9.89 -9.42 8.37
CA ILE A 192 11.08 -9.58 7.54
C ILE A 192 10.71 -9.71 6.07
N GLY A 193 11.48 -9.06 5.20
CA GLY A 193 11.33 -9.09 3.75
C GLY A 193 10.63 -7.86 3.17
N ALA A 194 10.51 -7.81 1.85
CA ALA A 194 9.74 -6.80 1.11
C ALA A 194 8.36 -7.36 0.75
N VAL A 195 7.35 -6.50 0.61
CA VAL A 195 6.01 -6.91 0.18
C VAL A 195 6.04 -7.49 -1.23
N SER A 196 5.26 -8.53 -1.47
CA SER A 196 5.10 -9.19 -2.78
C SER A 196 4.64 -8.22 -3.88
N ASN A 197 4.67 -8.71 -5.13
CA ASN A 197 4.13 -8.02 -6.31
C ASN A 197 4.84 -6.70 -6.67
N PRO A 198 6.18 -6.64 -6.80
CA PRO A 198 6.90 -5.41 -7.13
C PRO A 198 6.50 -4.84 -8.50
N ASP A 199 6.08 -5.68 -9.44
CA ASP A 199 5.69 -5.29 -10.81
C ASP A 199 4.34 -4.58 -10.90
N GLN A 200 3.64 -4.37 -9.78
CA GLN A 200 2.39 -3.62 -9.75
C GLN A 200 2.51 -2.20 -10.36
N GLN A 201 3.68 -1.58 -10.25
CA GLN A 201 3.96 -0.27 -10.84
C GLN A 201 3.99 -0.30 -12.37
N ASN A 202 4.30 -1.45 -12.97
CA ASN A 202 4.42 -1.64 -14.42
C ASN A 202 3.09 -1.98 -15.10
N VAL A 203 1.99 -2.11 -14.33
CA VAL A 203 0.66 -2.42 -14.85
C VAL A 203 0.12 -1.27 -15.68
N LYS A 204 -0.31 -1.57 -16.90
CA LYS A 204 -0.99 -0.64 -17.80
C LYS A 204 -2.44 -1.10 -18.02
N MET A 205 -3.40 -0.21 -17.76
CA MET A 205 -4.81 -0.56 -17.77
C MET A 205 -5.40 -0.78 -19.18
N GLY A 206 -4.77 -0.28 -20.21
CA GLY A 206 -5.18 -0.42 -21.61
C GLY A 206 -6.44 0.35 -22.00
N LYS A 207 -7.43 0.50 -21.12
CA LYS A 207 -8.68 1.23 -21.39
C LYS A 207 -9.25 1.94 -20.15
N ALA A 208 -9.99 3.02 -20.38
CA ALA A 208 -10.63 3.83 -19.33
C ALA A 208 -11.64 3.02 -18.48
N GLY A 209 -12.35 2.06 -19.10
CA GLY A 209 -13.29 1.20 -18.40
C GLY A 209 -12.68 0.40 -17.25
N ARG A 210 -11.41 -0.01 -17.34
CA ARG A 210 -10.71 -0.68 -16.22
C ARG A 210 -10.55 0.25 -15.01
N SER A 211 -10.28 1.53 -15.25
CA SER A 211 -10.24 2.52 -14.17
C SER A 211 -11.62 2.68 -13.50
N ARG A 212 -12.70 2.59 -14.29
CA ARG A 212 -14.07 2.58 -13.76
C ARG A 212 -14.33 1.36 -12.88
N TRP A 213 -13.88 0.18 -13.28
CA TRP A 213 -13.99 -1.05 -12.47
C TRP A 213 -13.26 -0.94 -11.13
N LEU A 214 -12.19 -0.14 -11.06
CA LEU A 214 -11.47 0.14 -9.82
C LEU A 214 -12.11 1.23 -8.95
N GLY A 215 -13.26 1.77 -9.37
CA GLY A 215 -13.97 2.82 -8.63
C GLY A 215 -13.43 4.23 -8.86
N LYS A 216 -12.63 4.42 -9.90
CA LYS A 216 -12.13 5.75 -10.31
C LYS A 216 -13.10 6.37 -11.31
N ARG A 217 -13.73 7.48 -10.95
CA ARG A 217 -14.60 8.24 -11.84
C ARG A 217 -13.80 9.15 -12.77
N PRO A 218 -14.35 9.57 -13.92
CA PRO A 218 -13.70 10.50 -14.83
C PRO A 218 -13.27 11.80 -14.15
N SER A 219 -12.22 12.40 -14.68
CA SER A 219 -11.60 13.62 -14.19
C SER A 219 -11.60 14.67 -15.28
N VAL A 220 -12.26 15.79 -15.03
CA VAL A 220 -12.21 16.98 -15.89
C VAL A 220 -11.01 17.82 -15.49
N ARG A 221 -10.26 18.33 -16.46
CA ARG A 221 -9.15 19.28 -16.25
C ARG A 221 -9.70 20.65 -15.87
N GLY A 222 -9.02 21.37 -14.99
CA GLY A 222 -9.43 22.71 -14.59
C GLY A 222 -9.53 23.71 -15.75
N VAL A 223 -8.66 23.55 -16.76
CA VAL A 223 -8.69 24.39 -17.98
C VAL A 223 -9.98 24.22 -18.81
N ALA A 224 -10.66 23.08 -18.68
CA ALA A 224 -11.92 22.80 -19.39
C ALA A 224 -13.17 23.14 -18.54
N MET A 225 -12.99 23.91 -17.48
CA MET A 225 -14.07 24.38 -16.59
C MET A 225 -14.30 25.88 -16.78
N ASN A 226 -15.39 26.38 -16.21
CA ASN A 226 -15.67 27.79 -16.14
C ASN A 226 -14.81 28.48 -15.06
N PRO A 227 -14.60 29.83 -15.14
CA PRO A 227 -13.80 30.57 -14.15
C PRO A 227 -14.28 30.39 -12.71
N ILE A 228 -15.59 30.22 -12.48
CA ILE A 228 -16.19 30.01 -11.18
C ILE A 228 -15.80 28.63 -10.57
N ASP A 229 -15.57 27.62 -11.42
CA ASP A 229 -15.34 26.24 -10.98
C ASP A 229 -13.86 25.94 -10.71
N HIS A 230 -12.96 26.65 -11.39
CA HIS A 230 -11.52 26.42 -11.26
C HIS A 230 -10.72 27.67 -11.62
N PRO A 231 -9.64 27.99 -10.87
CA PRO A 231 -8.74 29.11 -11.16
C PRO A 231 -8.06 29.06 -12.56
N HIS A 232 -8.09 27.91 -13.23
CA HIS A 232 -7.60 27.74 -14.61
C HIS A 232 -8.74 27.77 -15.65
N GLY A 233 -9.97 28.02 -15.22
CA GLY A 233 -11.13 28.03 -16.08
C GLY A 233 -11.26 29.31 -16.89
N GLY A 234 -12.08 29.24 -17.94
CA GLY A 234 -12.37 30.34 -18.84
C GLY A 234 -11.53 30.36 -20.11
N GLY A 235 -11.74 31.43 -20.92
CA GLY A 235 -11.13 31.61 -22.22
C GLY A 235 -11.93 30.99 -23.37
N GLU A 236 -11.53 31.32 -24.60
CA GLU A 236 -12.13 30.79 -25.83
C GLU A 236 -11.27 29.65 -26.39
N GLY A 237 -11.92 28.55 -26.77
CA GLY A 237 -11.28 27.39 -27.38
C GLY A 237 -10.24 26.71 -26.47
N LYS A 238 -9.07 26.40 -27.02
CA LYS A 238 -7.98 25.72 -26.31
C LYS A 238 -7.04 26.72 -25.63
N THR A 239 -7.49 27.36 -24.57
CA THR A 239 -6.67 28.30 -23.80
C THR A 239 -5.67 27.55 -22.89
N SER A 240 -4.57 28.26 -22.56
CA SER A 240 -3.62 27.77 -21.53
C SER A 240 -4.14 28.07 -20.13
N GLY A 241 -3.49 27.51 -19.09
CA GLY A 241 -3.89 27.72 -17.68
C GLY A 241 -3.71 29.17 -17.17
N GLY A 242 -2.99 30.03 -17.89
CA GLY A 242 -2.78 31.46 -17.61
C GLY A 242 -2.01 31.79 -16.32
N ARG A 243 -1.64 30.78 -15.51
CA ARG A 243 -0.98 30.94 -14.22
C ARG A 243 -0.27 29.66 -13.79
N HIS A 244 0.51 29.71 -12.70
CA HIS A 244 1.10 28.53 -12.12
C HIS A 244 0.04 27.47 -11.75
N PRO A 245 0.33 26.17 -11.92
CA PRO A 245 -0.62 25.12 -11.64
C PRO A 245 -1.12 25.14 -10.19
N VAL A 246 -2.42 25.28 -10.03
CA VAL A 246 -3.09 25.31 -8.73
C VAL A 246 -4.24 24.29 -8.65
N THR A 247 -4.65 24.00 -7.41
CA THR A 247 -5.86 23.21 -7.14
C THR A 247 -7.11 24.05 -7.34
N PRO A 248 -8.33 23.47 -7.36
CA PRO A 248 -9.58 24.23 -7.39
C PRO A 248 -9.72 25.26 -6.26
N TRP A 249 -9.00 25.09 -5.16
CA TRP A 249 -8.95 25.99 -4.01
C TRP A 249 -7.78 26.96 -4.05
N GLY A 250 -7.13 27.13 -5.20
CA GLY A 250 -6.02 28.08 -5.39
C GLY A 250 -4.68 27.67 -4.77
N LYS A 251 -4.55 26.47 -4.18
CA LYS A 251 -3.29 26.03 -3.60
C LYS A 251 -2.32 25.56 -4.69
N PRO A 252 -1.03 26.01 -4.69
CA PRO A 252 -0.03 25.53 -5.64
C PRO A 252 0.09 24.01 -5.63
N THR A 253 0.16 23.39 -6.82
CA THR A 253 0.28 21.93 -6.98
C THR A 253 1.70 21.46 -7.18
N LYS A 254 2.61 22.37 -7.56
CA LYS A 254 4.04 22.09 -7.73
C LYS A 254 4.87 22.84 -6.69
N GLY A 255 5.90 22.19 -6.16
CA GLY A 255 6.88 22.78 -5.26
C GLY A 255 6.42 22.98 -3.81
N LYS A 256 5.16 23.25 -3.56
CA LYS A 256 4.65 23.50 -2.20
C LYS A 256 4.64 22.23 -1.34
N ARG A 257 5.24 22.30 -0.17
CA ARG A 257 5.15 21.24 0.83
C ARG A 257 3.73 21.17 1.39
N THR A 258 3.12 19.98 1.35
CA THR A 258 1.74 19.74 1.79
C THR A 258 1.64 19.06 3.16
N ARG A 259 2.78 18.59 3.75
CA ARG A 259 2.79 17.98 5.06
C ARG A 259 2.50 19.02 6.16
N ASN A 260 1.43 18.82 6.93
CA ASN A 260 1.01 19.67 8.05
C ASN A 260 1.22 19.01 9.42
N ASN A 261 1.56 17.73 9.48
CA ASN A 261 1.75 17.03 10.75
C ASN A 261 3.12 17.35 11.36
N LYS A 262 3.19 18.41 12.15
CA LYS A 262 4.42 18.81 12.85
C LYS A 262 4.76 17.90 14.03
N ARG A 263 3.75 17.27 14.64
CA ARG A 263 3.91 16.42 15.84
C ARG A 263 4.93 15.29 15.70
N THR A 264 5.15 14.79 14.49
CA THR A 264 6.08 13.69 14.19
C THR A 264 7.29 14.14 13.37
N ASP A 265 7.57 15.44 13.29
CA ASP A 265 8.74 15.96 12.56
C ASP A 265 10.05 15.60 13.27
N SER A 266 10.07 15.55 14.61
CA SER A 266 11.20 15.09 15.40
C SER A 266 11.63 13.65 15.13
N GLN A 267 10.71 12.81 14.58
CA GLN A 267 10.99 11.45 14.18
C GLN A 267 11.57 11.33 12.76
N ILE A 268 11.70 12.43 12.02
CA ILE A 268 12.27 12.46 10.69
C ILE A 268 13.69 13.01 10.74
N MET A 269 14.68 12.12 10.65
CA MET A 269 16.10 12.52 10.64
C MET A 269 16.47 13.21 9.31
N ARG A 270 16.04 12.64 8.20
CA ARG A 270 16.32 13.18 6.87
C ARG A 270 15.11 13.00 5.97
N ARG A 271 14.64 14.09 5.37
CA ARG A 271 13.55 14.06 4.37
C ARG A 271 14.04 13.46 3.06
N ARG A 272 13.11 12.97 2.23
CA ARG A 272 13.42 12.35 0.91
C ARG A 272 14.17 13.29 -0.04
N HIS A 273 13.93 14.58 0.04
CA HIS A 273 14.67 15.61 -0.68
C HIS A 273 15.54 16.38 0.30
N ARG A 274 16.86 16.44 0.05
CA ARG A 274 17.74 17.37 0.78
C ARG A 274 17.22 18.79 0.57
N GLN A 275 17.10 19.56 1.63
CA GLN A 275 17.07 21.00 1.48
C GLN A 275 18.45 21.41 0.96
N LYS A 276 18.46 22.11 -0.18
CA LYS A 276 19.60 22.91 -0.55
C LYS A 276 19.68 24.08 0.40
#